data_975fb7a7fb263b807fb7a56b440312a1
#
_entry.id   975fb7a7fb263b807fb7a56b440312a1
#
_cell.length_a   1.000
_cell.length_b   1.000
_cell.length_c   1.000
_cell.angle_alpha   90.00
_cell.angle_beta   90.00
_cell.angle_gamma   90.00
#
_symmetry.space_group_name_H-M   'P 1'
#
loop_
_entity.id
_entity.type
_entity.pdbx_description
1 polymer ?
#
loop_
_entity_poly.entity_id
_entity_poly.type
_entity_poly.pdbx_seq_one_letter_code
_entity_poly.pdbx_strand_id
1 'polypeptide(L)'
;MQSGAIRPIPNMLPRKLFTPDHEAFRETVRKFYEKEVVPNIEKYEKQQHVDRDLWNKAGALGLLCTTMPEEYGGSGVDRLYSMILIEEQAYAMDSSTGFSLHSDIVANYINNFGNEDQKQKWLPKMASGETVTAIAMTEPGTGSDLQAVRTTAVLDGDEYVINGSKIFITNGYLCDMAIVVCKTGNSDKGSANLSLIIVEADRAGFSKGKPLNKIGMKGQDTCELFFDNVRVPKENLLGMEGMGFILSLIHI
;
A
#
# COMPACT_ATOMS: atom_id res chain seq x y z
N MET A 1 12.76 23.46 21.27
CA MET A 1 11.42 23.74 20.72
C MET A 1 10.41 22.96 21.56
N GLN A 2 9.35 23.62 22.03
CA GLN A 2 8.36 22.95 22.88
C GLN A 2 7.71 21.81 22.10
N SER A 3 7.62 20.62 22.71
CA SER A 3 6.84 19.50 22.19
C SER A 3 5.42 19.99 21.92
N GLY A 4 5.11 20.21 20.65
CA GLY A 4 3.77 20.61 20.24
C GLY A 4 2.83 19.43 20.47
N ALA A 5 2.19 19.38 21.64
CA ALA A 5 1.08 18.44 21.82
C ALA A 5 0.08 18.67 20.69
N ILE A 6 -0.25 17.60 19.98
CA ILE A 6 -1.30 17.61 18.95
C ILE A 6 -2.58 18.12 19.63
N ARG A 7 -2.95 19.38 19.34
CA ARG A 7 -4.18 19.94 19.90
C ARG A 7 -5.32 19.56 18.97
N PRO A 8 -6.34 18.83 19.43
CA PRO A 8 -7.54 18.64 18.65
C PRO A 8 -8.13 20.02 18.31
N ILE A 9 -8.42 20.25 17.04
CA ILE A 9 -9.17 21.44 16.63
C ILE A 9 -10.51 21.37 17.34
N PRO A 10 -10.93 22.42 18.06
CA PRO A 10 -12.23 22.40 18.71
C PRO A 10 -13.30 22.09 17.66
N ASN A 11 -14.06 21.02 17.87
CA ASN A 11 -15.15 20.67 16.99
C ASN A 11 -16.19 21.81 17.02
N MET A 12 -16.21 22.63 15.98
CA MET A 12 -17.24 23.69 15.85
C MET A 12 -18.63 23.07 15.69
N LEU A 13 -18.70 21.82 15.19
CA LEU A 13 -19.91 21.03 15.08
C LEU A 13 -19.64 19.62 15.67
N PRO A 14 -20.44 19.18 16.65
CA PRO A 14 -20.26 17.86 17.23
C PRO A 14 -20.50 16.77 16.18
N ARG A 15 -19.51 15.92 15.95
CA ARG A 15 -19.65 14.75 15.09
C ARG A 15 -20.27 13.60 15.88
N LYS A 16 -21.47 13.17 15.50
CA LYS A 16 -22.19 12.04 16.13
C LYS A 16 -21.84 10.68 15.51
N LEU A 17 -20.84 10.65 14.62
CA LEU A 17 -20.50 9.48 13.83
C LEU A 17 -19.72 8.44 14.65
N PHE A 18 -18.89 8.89 15.59
CA PHE A 18 -17.96 8.05 16.32
C PHE A 18 -18.60 7.55 17.64
N THR A 19 -18.45 6.25 17.92
CA THR A 19 -18.83 5.61 19.17
C THR A 19 -17.71 5.74 20.22
N PRO A 20 -17.97 5.38 21.50
CA PRO A 20 -16.91 5.34 22.51
C PRO A 20 -15.72 4.44 22.10
N ASP A 21 -15.93 3.33 21.41
CA ASP A 21 -14.87 2.43 20.94
C ASP A 21 -14.01 3.11 19.86
N HIS A 22 -14.62 3.84 18.94
CA HIS A 22 -13.90 4.67 17.98
C HIS A 22 -13.00 5.71 18.67
N GLU A 23 -13.49 6.38 19.72
CA GLU A 23 -12.72 7.36 20.45
C GLU A 23 -11.57 6.72 21.27
N ALA A 24 -11.79 5.54 21.84
CA ALA A 24 -10.73 4.77 22.51
C ALA A 24 -9.62 4.36 21.50
N PHE A 25 -10.01 3.94 20.30
CA PHE A 25 -9.06 3.66 19.22
C PHE A 25 -8.30 4.94 18.81
N ARG A 26 -8.99 6.07 18.66
CA ARG A 26 -8.39 7.38 18.37
C ARG A 26 -7.29 7.73 19.37
N GLU A 27 -7.52 7.52 20.66
CA GLU A 27 -6.49 7.77 21.69
C GLU A 27 -5.27 6.86 21.49
N THR A 28 -5.48 5.62 21.12
CA THR A 28 -4.40 4.65 20.84
C THR A 28 -3.57 5.11 19.63
N VAL A 29 -4.23 5.49 18.54
CA VAL A 29 -3.57 6.00 17.33
C VAL A 29 -2.80 7.28 17.64
N ARG A 30 -3.41 8.22 18.36
CA ARG A 30 -2.75 9.47 18.75
C ARG A 30 -1.48 9.25 19.56
N LYS A 31 -1.55 8.38 20.58
CA LYS A 31 -0.38 8.03 21.40
C LYS A 31 0.73 7.36 20.57
N PHE A 32 0.35 6.54 19.59
CA PHE A 32 1.32 5.96 18.67
C PHE A 32 2.03 7.04 17.85
N TYR A 33 1.29 7.96 17.23
CA TYR A 33 1.91 9.04 16.45
C TYR A 33 2.77 9.96 17.33
N GLU A 34 2.30 10.37 18.49
CA GLU A 34 3.04 11.21 19.43
C GLU A 34 4.36 10.58 19.89
N LYS A 35 4.36 9.27 20.10
CA LYS A 35 5.53 8.55 20.63
C LYS A 35 6.50 8.08 19.55
N GLU A 36 5.98 7.50 18.48
CA GLU A 36 6.81 6.77 17.50
C GLU A 36 7.07 7.58 16.23
N VAL A 37 6.18 8.49 15.83
CA VAL A 37 6.26 9.20 14.54
C VAL A 37 6.73 10.64 14.72
N VAL A 38 6.04 11.44 15.52
CA VAL A 38 6.32 12.89 15.68
C VAL A 38 7.77 13.20 16.02
N PRO A 39 8.44 12.47 16.94
CA PRO A 39 9.85 12.71 17.25
C PRO A 39 10.81 12.40 16.11
N ASN A 40 10.35 11.65 15.12
CA ASN A 40 11.17 11.15 14.01
C ASN A 40 10.85 11.79 12.65
N ILE A 41 9.92 12.75 12.56
CA ILE A 41 9.49 13.35 11.29
C ILE A 41 10.68 13.93 10.51
N GLU A 42 11.55 14.72 11.14
CA GLU A 42 12.72 15.30 10.49
C GLU A 42 13.68 14.22 9.95
N LYS A 43 13.86 13.13 10.69
CA LYS A 43 14.65 11.97 10.26
C LYS A 43 14.02 11.32 9.04
N TYR A 44 12.70 11.07 9.06
CA TYR A 44 11.97 10.43 7.97
C TYR A 44 11.98 11.30 6.71
N GLU A 45 11.80 12.61 6.84
CA GLU A 45 11.92 13.54 5.71
C GLU A 45 13.32 13.54 5.09
N LYS A 46 14.36 13.45 5.92
CA LYS A 46 15.75 13.43 5.46
C LYS A 46 16.11 12.11 4.76
N GLN A 47 15.65 10.98 5.29
CA GLN A 47 15.91 9.66 4.70
C GLN A 47 14.89 9.27 3.62
N GLN A 48 13.79 10.03 3.49
CA GLN A 48 12.70 9.86 2.52
C GLN A 48 11.88 8.58 2.68
N HIS A 49 11.89 8.00 3.86
CA HIS A 49 11.06 6.85 4.25
C HIS A 49 11.00 6.73 5.77
N VAL A 50 10.04 5.98 6.30
CA VAL A 50 9.99 5.60 7.71
C VAL A 50 10.96 4.45 8.00
N ASP A 51 11.27 4.23 9.27
CA ASP A 51 12.02 3.03 9.67
C ASP A 51 11.16 1.78 9.46
N ARG A 52 11.76 0.68 9.03
CA ARG A 52 11.05 -0.59 8.79
C ARG A 52 10.33 -1.11 10.05
N ASP A 53 10.94 -0.92 11.22
CA ASP A 53 10.38 -1.33 12.51
C ASP A 53 9.07 -0.61 12.87
N LEU A 54 8.83 0.57 12.33
CA LEU A 54 7.58 1.31 12.57
C LEU A 54 6.34 0.54 12.09
N TRP A 55 6.48 -0.23 10.99
CA TRP A 55 5.42 -1.08 10.47
C TRP A 55 5.05 -2.19 11.46
N ASN A 56 6.06 -2.86 12.04
CA ASN A 56 5.84 -3.91 13.05
C ASN A 56 5.19 -3.32 14.31
N LYS A 57 5.60 -2.13 14.75
CA LYS A 57 4.99 -1.44 15.88
C LYS A 57 3.53 -1.07 15.63
N ALA A 58 3.22 -0.61 14.42
CA ALA A 58 1.84 -0.31 14.03
C ALA A 58 0.98 -1.58 13.98
N GLY A 59 1.51 -2.66 13.39
CA GLY A 59 0.85 -3.97 13.35
C GLY A 59 0.59 -4.54 14.75
N ALA A 60 1.57 -4.48 15.65
CA ALA A 60 1.43 -4.95 17.04
C ALA A 60 0.33 -4.23 17.83
N LEU A 61 -0.04 -3.01 17.43
CA LEU A 61 -1.15 -2.24 18.00
C LEU A 61 -2.47 -2.37 17.23
N GLY A 62 -2.53 -3.22 16.19
CA GLY A 62 -3.70 -3.40 15.34
C GLY A 62 -4.06 -2.16 14.50
N LEU A 63 -3.07 -1.32 14.14
CA LEU A 63 -3.29 -0.12 13.35
C LEU A 63 -3.27 -0.38 11.84
N LEU A 64 -2.84 -1.58 11.42
CA LEU A 64 -2.80 -1.98 10.03
C LEU A 64 -3.96 -2.92 9.70
N CYS A 65 -4.48 -2.81 8.47
CA CYS A 65 -5.51 -3.72 7.96
C CYS A 65 -6.75 -3.85 8.87
N THR A 66 -7.15 -2.77 9.52
CA THR A 66 -8.24 -2.76 10.53
C THR A 66 -9.56 -3.33 10.00
N THR A 67 -9.88 -3.09 8.73
CA THR A 67 -11.12 -3.55 8.09
C THR A 67 -11.05 -4.97 7.53
N MET A 68 -9.88 -5.61 7.56
CA MET A 68 -9.74 -6.99 7.08
C MET A 68 -10.35 -7.96 8.09
N PRO A 69 -10.89 -9.12 7.62
CA PRO A 69 -11.44 -10.14 8.49
C PRO A 69 -10.47 -10.63 9.57
N GLU A 70 -11.00 -10.97 10.74
CA GLU A 70 -10.20 -11.48 11.86
C GLU A 70 -9.46 -12.77 11.51
N GLU A 71 -10.05 -13.62 10.68
CA GLU A 71 -9.43 -14.87 10.21
C GLU A 71 -8.12 -14.66 9.43
N TYR A 72 -7.91 -13.44 8.90
CA TYR A 72 -6.67 -13.02 8.23
C TYR A 72 -5.85 -12.03 9.07
N GLY A 73 -6.11 -11.95 10.37
CA GLY A 73 -5.34 -11.09 11.29
C GLY A 73 -5.75 -9.63 11.33
N GLY A 74 -6.79 -9.23 10.62
CA GLY A 74 -7.41 -7.91 10.74
C GLY A 74 -8.27 -7.81 11.99
N SER A 75 -8.94 -6.67 12.18
CA SER A 75 -9.85 -6.45 13.31
C SER A 75 -11.32 -6.56 12.94
N GLY A 76 -11.66 -6.75 11.67
CA GLY A 76 -13.03 -6.89 11.18
C GLY A 76 -13.94 -5.67 11.44
N VAL A 77 -13.33 -4.51 11.73
CA VAL A 77 -14.07 -3.30 12.10
C VAL A 77 -14.48 -2.47 10.89
N ASP A 78 -15.35 -1.50 11.07
CA ASP A 78 -15.81 -0.63 10.00
C ASP A 78 -14.74 0.38 9.53
N ARG A 79 -15.02 1.08 8.43
CA ARG A 79 -14.08 2.02 7.81
C ARG A 79 -13.85 3.30 8.62
N LEU A 80 -14.63 3.57 9.67
CA LEU A 80 -14.40 4.72 10.53
C LEU A 80 -13.08 4.58 11.30
N TYR A 81 -12.64 3.38 11.57
CA TYR A 81 -11.31 3.12 12.16
C TYR A 81 -10.17 3.55 11.22
N SER A 82 -10.26 3.23 9.93
CA SER A 82 -9.29 3.74 8.94
C SER A 82 -9.32 5.26 8.83
N MET A 83 -10.52 5.87 8.85
CA MET A 83 -10.66 7.34 8.84
C MET A 83 -10.00 7.99 10.05
N ILE A 84 -10.16 7.40 11.24
CA ILE A 84 -9.51 7.89 12.47
C ILE A 84 -7.99 7.86 12.32
N LEU A 85 -7.43 6.79 11.77
CA LEU A 85 -6.00 6.66 11.56
C LEU A 85 -5.47 7.76 10.64
N ILE A 86 -6.17 8.04 9.53
CA ILE A 86 -5.81 9.12 8.59
C ILE A 86 -5.97 10.51 9.25
N GLU A 87 -7.01 10.72 10.06
CA GLU A 87 -7.19 11.98 10.81
C GLU A 87 -6.05 12.21 11.80
N GLU A 88 -5.68 11.23 12.60
CA GLU A 88 -4.60 11.38 13.59
C GLU A 88 -3.24 11.52 12.91
N GLN A 89 -3.01 10.87 11.76
CA GLN A 89 -1.85 11.13 10.91
C GLN A 89 -1.78 12.60 10.49
N ALA A 90 -2.89 13.16 10.02
CA ALA A 90 -2.97 14.56 9.62
C ALA A 90 -2.76 15.53 10.80
N TYR A 91 -3.33 15.23 11.98
CA TYR A 91 -3.09 16.02 13.18
C TYR A 91 -1.64 15.96 13.66
N ALA A 92 -0.97 14.84 13.47
CA ALA A 92 0.46 14.69 13.72
C ALA A 92 1.34 15.46 12.73
N MET A 93 0.74 16.07 11.69
CA MET A 93 1.46 16.68 10.57
C MET A 93 2.41 15.70 9.88
N ASP A 94 2.11 14.41 9.95
CA ASP A 94 2.92 13.37 9.35
C ASP A 94 2.56 13.14 7.88
N SER A 95 3.58 13.15 7.05
CA SER A 95 3.47 12.79 5.64
C SER A 95 4.32 11.57 5.28
N SER A 96 4.79 10.83 6.28
CA SER A 96 5.81 9.78 6.08
C SER A 96 5.22 8.38 6.08
N THR A 97 4.16 8.14 6.88
CA THR A 97 3.55 6.81 7.00
C THR A 97 2.65 6.49 5.82
N GLY A 98 2.92 5.39 5.13
CA GLY A 98 2.14 4.90 3.99
C GLY A 98 1.12 3.81 4.36
N PHE A 99 0.58 3.88 5.58
CA PHE A 99 -0.31 2.84 6.13
C PHE A 99 -1.62 2.70 5.38
N SER A 100 -2.22 3.82 4.95
CA SER A 100 -3.50 3.79 4.23
C SER A 100 -3.40 3.12 2.86
N LEU A 101 -2.32 3.37 2.08
CA LEU A 101 -2.13 2.66 0.82
C LEU A 101 -2.04 1.15 1.03
N HIS A 102 -1.29 0.73 2.02
CA HIS A 102 -1.10 -0.67 2.38
C HIS A 102 -2.41 -1.32 2.86
N SER A 103 -3.08 -0.69 3.84
CA SER A 103 -4.23 -1.26 4.54
C SER A 103 -5.55 -1.06 3.80
N ASP A 104 -5.77 0.14 3.23
CA ASP A 104 -7.07 0.50 2.67
C ASP A 104 -7.14 0.32 1.15
N ILE A 105 -5.98 0.15 0.48
CA ILE A 105 -5.92 -0.14 -0.95
C ILE A 105 -5.43 -1.56 -1.18
N VAL A 106 -4.16 -1.87 -0.91
CA VAL A 106 -3.56 -3.15 -1.31
C VAL A 106 -4.22 -4.34 -0.61
N ALA A 107 -4.49 -4.24 0.70
CA ALA A 107 -5.17 -5.31 1.43
C ALA A 107 -6.57 -5.60 0.88
N ASN A 108 -7.31 -4.55 0.48
CA ASN A 108 -8.62 -4.72 -0.14
C ASN A 108 -8.54 -5.41 -1.51
N TYR A 109 -7.50 -5.16 -2.31
CA TYR A 109 -7.30 -5.90 -3.56
C TYR A 109 -7.13 -7.39 -3.30
N ILE A 110 -6.32 -7.77 -2.32
CA ILE A 110 -6.10 -9.18 -1.98
C ILE A 110 -7.36 -9.79 -1.39
N ASN A 111 -8.03 -9.09 -0.47
CA ASN A 111 -9.24 -9.59 0.17
C ASN A 111 -10.40 -9.80 -0.82
N ASN A 112 -10.57 -8.90 -1.78
CA ASN A 112 -11.70 -8.95 -2.70
C ASN A 112 -11.46 -9.83 -3.93
N PHE A 113 -10.22 -9.95 -4.39
CA PHE A 113 -9.88 -10.59 -5.66
C PHE A 113 -8.89 -11.75 -5.55
N GLY A 114 -8.21 -11.87 -4.40
CA GLY A 114 -7.32 -13.00 -4.11
C GLY A 114 -8.07 -14.30 -3.91
N ASN A 115 -7.45 -15.40 -4.32
CA ASN A 115 -7.89 -16.72 -3.90
C ASN A 115 -7.53 -16.97 -2.42
N GLU A 116 -8.01 -18.08 -1.85
CA GLU A 116 -7.81 -18.36 -0.42
C GLU A 116 -6.34 -18.46 -0.04
N ASP A 117 -5.51 -19.11 -0.87
CA ASP A 117 -4.06 -19.24 -0.62
C ASP A 117 -3.36 -17.88 -0.61
N GLN A 118 -3.75 -16.97 -1.51
CA GLN A 118 -3.22 -15.60 -1.53
C GLN A 118 -3.62 -14.81 -0.29
N LYS A 119 -4.88 -14.92 0.16
CA LYS A 119 -5.37 -14.25 1.37
C LYS A 119 -4.64 -14.76 2.61
N GLN A 120 -4.55 -16.06 2.79
CA GLN A 120 -3.86 -16.69 3.91
C GLN A 120 -2.36 -16.39 3.93
N LYS A 121 -1.75 -16.29 2.76
CA LYS A 121 -0.32 -15.98 2.63
C LYS A 121 0.00 -14.54 3.00
N TRP A 122 -0.82 -13.57 2.56
CA TRP A 122 -0.45 -12.17 2.56
C TRP A 122 -1.12 -11.34 3.67
N LEU A 123 -2.44 -11.48 3.87
CA LEU A 123 -3.17 -10.60 4.78
C LEU A 123 -2.68 -10.64 6.23
N PRO A 124 -2.37 -11.82 6.83
CA PRO A 124 -1.84 -11.86 8.20
C PRO A 124 -0.51 -11.14 8.34
N LYS A 125 0.38 -11.28 7.36
CA LYS A 125 1.68 -10.62 7.35
C LYS A 125 1.57 -9.11 7.12
N MET A 126 0.57 -8.69 6.36
CA MET A 126 0.24 -7.28 6.19
C MET A 126 -0.30 -6.68 7.49
N ALA A 127 -1.24 -7.36 8.15
CA ALA A 127 -1.82 -6.91 9.42
C ALA A 127 -0.76 -6.79 10.53
N SER A 128 0.19 -7.70 10.59
CA SER A 128 1.31 -7.65 11.56
C SER A 128 2.40 -6.62 11.22
N GLY A 129 2.41 -6.08 10.00
CA GLY A 129 3.48 -5.22 9.50
C GLY A 129 4.75 -5.99 9.08
N GLU A 130 4.74 -7.33 9.09
CA GLU A 130 5.83 -8.16 8.59
C GLU A 130 6.05 -7.97 7.08
N THR A 131 4.99 -7.75 6.33
CA THR A 131 5.04 -7.48 4.89
C THR A 131 4.54 -6.07 4.60
N VAL A 132 5.40 -5.21 4.07
CA VAL A 132 5.02 -3.89 3.54
C VAL A 132 4.63 -4.04 2.08
N THR A 133 3.54 -3.41 1.67
CA THR A 133 3.01 -3.60 0.32
C THR A 133 2.85 -2.32 -0.46
N ALA A 134 2.97 -2.44 -1.78
CA ALA A 134 2.78 -1.38 -2.76
C ALA A 134 1.83 -1.82 -3.89
N ILE A 135 1.28 -0.85 -4.62
CA ILE A 135 0.61 -1.10 -5.90
C ILE A 135 1.33 -0.30 -7.00
N ALA A 136 1.72 -0.97 -8.06
CA ALA A 136 2.57 -0.43 -9.11
C ALA A 136 1.79 -0.34 -10.43
N MET A 137 1.22 0.84 -10.69
CA MET A 137 0.41 1.12 -11.90
C MET A 137 1.16 2.02 -12.86
N THR A 138 1.57 3.22 -12.40
CA THR A 138 2.14 4.30 -13.20
C THR A 138 3.49 3.95 -13.82
N GLU A 139 3.69 4.35 -15.07
CA GLU A 139 4.95 4.20 -15.81
C GLU A 139 5.44 5.58 -16.31
N PRO A 140 6.70 5.73 -16.73
CA PRO A 140 7.21 7.00 -17.27
C PRO A 140 6.37 7.57 -18.42
N GLY A 141 5.71 6.71 -19.21
CA GLY A 141 4.85 7.09 -20.33
C GLY A 141 3.33 6.96 -20.06
N THR A 142 2.95 6.59 -18.83
CA THR A 142 1.57 6.20 -18.54
C THR A 142 1.16 6.66 -17.14
N GLY A 143 0.22 7.57 -17.06
CA GLY A 143 -0.38 8.04 -15.81
C GLY A 143 -1.90 7.85 -15.86
N SER A 144 -2.65 8.89 -16.25
CA SER A 144 -4.12 8.84 -16.34
C SER A 144 -4.62 7.81 -17.35
N ASP A 145 -3.89 7.60 -18.45
CA ASP A 145 -4.21 6.56 -19.44
C ASP A 145 -3.56 5.22 -19.07
N LEU A 146 -4.14 4.49 -18.13
CA LEU A 146 -3.67 3.17 -17.72
C LEU A 146 -3.71 2.11 -18.84
N GLN A 147 -4.50 2.32 -19.90
CA GLN A 147 -4.53 1.39 -21.03
C GLN A 147 -3.21 1.37 -21.82
N ALA A 148 -2.42 2.45 -21.69
CA ALA A 148 -1.12 2.59 -22.35
C ALA A 148 0.05 1.94 -21.57
N VAL A 149 -0.22 1.13 -20.52
CA VAL A 149 0.79 0.36 -19.78
C VAL A 149 1.62 -0.49 -20.73
N ARG A 150 2.94 -0.45 -20.57
CA ARG A 150 3.92 -1.15 -21.39
C ARG A 150 4.64 -2.28 -20.66
N THR A 151 4.64 -2.29 -19.33
CA THR A 151 5.15 -3.43 -18.56
C THR A 151 4.40 -4.67 -18.97
N THR A 152 5.13 -5.67 -19.44
CA THR A 152 4.58 -6.96 -19.93
C THR A 152 4.73 -8.05 -18.92
N ALA A 153 3.83 -9.02 -18.95
CA ALA A 153 3.97 -10.29 -18.26
C ALA A 153 3.57 -11.41 -19.25
N VAL A 154 4.56 -12.14 -19.72
CA VAL A 154 4.38 -13.20 -20.71
C VAL A 154 4.38 -14.55 -20.00
N LEU A 155 3.35 -15.35 -20.23
CA LEU A 155 3.27 -16.70 -19.66
C LEU A 155 4.30 -17.62 -20.37
N ASP A 156 5.19 -18.22 -19.59
CA ASP A 156 6.22 -19.17 -20.04
C ASP A 156 6.14 -20.42 -19.13
N GLY A 157 5.47 -21.44 -19.62
CA GLY A 157 5.13 -22.63 -18.84
C GLY A 157 4.16 -22.28 -17.70
N ASP A 158 4.58 -22.48 -16.46
CA ASP A 158 3.79 -22.20 -15.26
C ASP A 158 4.19 -20.88 -14.56
N GLU A 159 4.93 -20.00 -15.26
CA GLU A 159 5.39 -18.72 -14.72
C GLU A 159 5.08 -17.56 -15.66
N TYR A 160 4.78 -16.40 -15.10
CA TYR A 160 4.85 -15.14 -15.84
C TYR A 160 6.25 -14.56 -15.79
N VAL A 161 6.76 -14.13 -16.95
CA VAL A 161 8.02 -13.38 -17.08
C VAL A 161 7.70 -11.92 -17.25
N ILE A 162 8.06 -11.12 -16.25
CA ILE A 162 7.70 -9.70 -16.18
C ILE A 162 8.88 -8.84 -16.63
N ASN A 163 8.61 -7.89 -17.56
CA ASN A 163 9.58 -6.92 -18.05
C ASN A 163 8.96 -5.53 -18.11
N GLY A 164 9.68 -4.53 -17.57
CA GLY A 164 9.22 -3.13 -17.58
C GLY A 164 9.71 -2.31 -16.41
N SER A 165 9.09 -1.14 -16.24
CA SER A 165 9.40 -0.25 -15.12
C SER A 165 8.17 0.53 -14.67
N LYS A 166 8.12 0.84 -13.40
CA LYS A 166 7.06 1.62 -12.77
C LYS A 166 7.66 2.82 -12.05
N ILE A 167 6.94 3.94 -11.98
CA ILE A 167 7.41 5.18 -11.36
C ILE A 167 6.36 5.75 -10.40
N PHE A 168 6.82 6.54 -9.44
CA PHE A 168 5.99 7.16 -8.40
C PHE A 168 5.26 6.14 -7.51
N ILE A 169 5.93 5.03 -7.21
CA ILE A 169 5.32 3.96 -6.43
C ILE A 169 5.47 4.25 -4.94
N THR A 170 4.37 4.58 -4.29
CA THR A 170 4.27 4.76 -2.83
C THR A 170 4.55 3.44 -2.13
N ASN A 171 5.31 3.48 -1.04
CA ASN A 171 5.86 2.32 -0.32
C ASN A 171 6.83 1.46 -1.15
N GLY A 172 7.18 1.87 -2.38
CA GLY A 172 7.95 1.06 -3.31
C GLY A 172 9.35 0.71 -2.82
N TYR A 173 10.00 1.62 -2.09
CA TYR A 173 11.34 1.39 -1.55
C TYR A 173 11.34 0.37 -0.40
N LEU A 174 10.35 0.44 0.50
CA LEU A 174 10.23 -0.46 1.64
C LEU A 174 9.42 -1.74 1.33
N CYS A 175 8.70 -1.81 0.21
CA CYS A 175 7.80 -2.95 -0.04
C CYS A 175 8.55 -4.29 -0.07
N ASP A 176 7.92 -5.29 0.51
CA ASP A 176 8.31 -6.71 0.42
C ASP A 176 7.53 -7.39 -0.72
N MET A 177 6.39 -6.79 -1.12
CA MET A 177 5.54 -7.28 -2.20
C MET A 177 4.83 -6.11 -2.88
N ALA A 178 4.69 -6.18 -4.20
CA ALA A 178 3.90 -5.23 -4.98
C ALA A 178 2.84 -5.93 -5.84
N ILE A 179 1.64 -5.34 -5.92
CA ILE A 179 0.68 -5.68 -6.97
C ILE A 179 1.08 -4.87 -8.20
N VAL A 180 1.44 -5.53 -9.29
CA VAL A 180 1.94 -4.89 -10.51
C VAL A 180 0.92 -5.01 -11.63
N VAL A 181 0.53 -3.87 -12.22
CA VAL A 181 -0.31 -3.84 -13.42
C VAL A 181 0.56 -4.15 -14.63
N CYS A 182 0.28 -5.26 -15.29
CA CYS A 182 1.03 -5.75 -16.44
C CYS A 182 0.12 -5.98 -17.65
N LYS A 183 0.70 -5.85 -18.84
CA LYS A 183 0.08 -6.28 -20.10
C LYS A 183 0.34 -7.78 -20.30
N THR A 184 -0.72 -8.58 -20.26
CA THR A 184 -0.66 -10.05 -20.46
C THR A 184 -1.23 -10.49 -21.81
N GLY A 185 -2.11 -9.71 -22.42
CA GLY A 185 -2.78 -10.02 -23.69
C GLY A 185 -2.38 -9.11 -24.85
N ASN A 186 -2.87 -9.47 -26.04
CA ASN A 186 -2.69 -8.74 -27.30
C ASN A 186 -4.03 -8.41 -27.98
N SER A 187 -5.11 -8.28 -27.21
CA SER A 187 -6.43 -7.88 -27.72
C SER A 187 -6.39 -6.45 -28.30
N ASP A 188 -7.18 -6.17 -29.33
CA ASP A 188 -7.37 -4.83 -29.88
C ASP A 188 -8.03 -3.87 -28.86
N LYS A 189 -8.71 -4.42 -27.83
CA LYS A 189 -9.20 -3.64 -26.68
C LYS A 189 -8.09 -3.54 -25.65
N GLY A 190 -7.36 -2.44 -25.63
CA GLY A 190 -6.21 -2.21 -24.73
C GLY A 190 -6.49 -2.52 -23.25
N SER A 191 -7.70 -2.17 -22.76
CA SER A 191 -8.13 -2.45 -21.38
C SER A 191 -8.24 -3.94 -21.06
N ALA A 192 -8.58 -4.79 -22.02
CA ALA A 192 -8.70 -6.25 -21.84
C ALA A 192 -7.34 -6.98 -21.83
N ASN A 193 -6.24 -6.26 -21.97
CA ASN A 193 -4.89 -6.81 -21.96
C ASN A 193 -4.20 -6.70 -20.61
N LEU A 194 -4.79 -6.00 -19.65
CA LEU A 194 -4.15 -5.70 -18.37
C LEU A 194 -4.55 -6.73 -17.31
N SER A 195 -3.57 -7.16 -16.54
CA SER A 195 -3.73 -8.06 -15.41
C SER A 195 -3.02 -7.51 -14.19
N LEU A 196 -3.42 -7.95 -13.01
CA LEU A 196 -2.77 -7.66 -11.75
C LEU A 196 -1.95 -8.88 -11.32
N ILE A 197 -0.66 -8.69 -11.08
CA ILE A 197 0.23 -9.77 -10.67
C ILE A 197 0.92 -9.41 -9.36
N ILE A 198 0.88 -10.31 -8.40
CA ILE A 198 1.59 -10.18 -7.12
C ILE A 198 3.06 -10.55 -7.36
N VAL A 199 3.97 -9.63 -7.04
CA VAL A 199 5.41 -9.81 -7.23
C VAL A 199 6.11 -9.59 -5.89
N GLU A 200 6.79 -10.62 -5.40
CA GLU A 200 7.66 -10.53 -4.22
C GLU A 200 8.94 -9.76 -4.58
N ALA A 201 9.38 -8.88 -3.66
CA ALA A 201 10.49 -7.96 -3.94
C ALA A 201 11.88 -8.61 -3.91
N ASP A 202 11.99 -9.83 -3.42
CA ASP A 202 13.21 -10.63 -3.35
C ASP A 202 13.47 -11.48 -4.61
N ARG A 203 12.57 -11.40 -5.60
CA ARG A 203 12.74 -12.16 -6.86
C ARG A 203 13.90 -11.64 -7.69
N ALA A 204 14.63 -12.55 -8.29
CA ALA A 204 15.69 -12.22 -9.23
C ALA A 204 15.15 -11.32 -10.36
N GLY A 205 15.88 -10.26 -10.70
CA GLY A 205 15.49 -9.27 -11.71
C GLY A 205 14.57 -8.15 -11.20
N PHE A 206 14.01 -8.25 -9.99
CA PHE A 206 13.32 -7.13 -9.36
C PHE A 206 14.33 -6.19 -8.71
N SER A 207 14.21 -4.90 -8.99
CA SER A 207 15.04 -3.90 -8.33
C SER A 207 14.27 -2.60 -8.07
N LYS A 208 14.72 -1.85 -7.09
CA LYS A 208 14.11 -0.60 -6.62
C LYS A 208 15.04 0.56 -6.86
N GLY A 209 14.49 1.66 -7.36
CA GLY A 209 15.19 2.94 -7.44
C GLY A 209 15.39 3.57 -6.05
N LYS A 210 16.17 4.64 -6.02
CA LYS A 210 16.29 5.47 -4.81
C LYS A 210 14.96 6.20 -4.56
N PRO A 211 14.63 6.53 -3.30
CA PRO A 211 13.49 7.41 -3.02
C PRO A 211 13.58 8.72 -3.81
N LEU A 212 12.46 9.15 -4.37
CA LEU A 212 12.38 10.34 -5.21
C LEU A 212 12.42 11.61 -4.38
N ASN A 213 13.14 12.61 -4.87
CA ASN A 213 13.16 13.92 -4.24
C ASN A 213 11.89 14.71 -4.61
N LYS A 214 11.01 14.95 -3.63
CA LYS A 214 9.70 15.55 -3.81
C LYS A 214 9.63 16.95 -3.19
N ILE A 215 8.76 17.82 -3.72
CA ILE A 215 8.48 19.16 -3.17
C ILE A 215 7.81 19.04 -1.79
N GLY A 216 6.81 18.16 -1.67
CA GLY A 216 6.08 17.86 -0.44
C GLY A 216 6.12 16.36 -0.13
N MET A 217 5.49 15.95 1.00
CA MET A 217 5.45 14.56 1.46
C MET A 217 6.84 13.90 1.44
N LYS A 218 7.84 14.61 1.94
CA LYS A 218 9.25 14.22 1.80
C LYS A 218 9.56 12.91 2.50
N GLY A 219 8.92 12.63 3.62
CA GLY A 219 9.09 11.38 4.37
C GLY A 219 8.35 10.20 3.76
N GLN A 220 7.40 10.42 2.84
CA GLN A 220 6.70 9.33 2.17
C GLN A 220 7.63 8.61 1.21
N ASP A 221 7.80 7.32 1.42
CA ASP A 221 8.49 6.43 0.50
C ASP A 221 7.81 6.44 -0.88
N THR A 222 8.57 6.82 -1.89
CA THR A 222 8.11 6.84 -3.28
C THR A 222 9.30 6.62 -4.18
N CYS A 223 9.31 5.56 -5.00
CA CYS A 223 10.44 5.25 -5.87
C CYS A 223 10.01 4.69 -7.22
N GLU A 224 10.98 4.34 -8.04
CA GLU A 224 10.84 3.55 -9.25
C GLU A 224 11.01 2.07 -8.91
N LEU A 225 10.30 1.20 -9.65
CA LEU A 225 10.47 -0.25 -9.62
C LEU A 225 10.85 -0.73 -11.01
N PHE A 226 11.81 -1.65 -11.09
CA PHE A 226 12.30 -2.21 -12.34
C PHE A 226 12.16 -3.72 -12.35
N PHE A 227 11.76 -4.25 -13.48
CA PHE A 227 11.53 -5.67 -13.72
C PHE A 227 12.32 -6.10 -14.95
N ASP A 228 13.33 -6.94 -14.76
CA ASP A 228 14.17 -7.52 -15.81
C ASP A 228 14.06 -9.04 -15.74
N ASN A 229 13.21 -9.61 -16.60
CA ASN A 229 12.91 -11.04 -16.63
C ASN A 229 12.51 -11.63 -15.27
N VAL A 230 11.72 -10.87 -14.49
CA VAL A 230 11.23 -11.32 -13.18
C VAL A 230 10.24 -12.46 -13.37
N ARG A 231 10.56 -13.62 -12.82
CA ARG A 231 9.71 -14.81 -12.89
C ARG A 231 8.84 -14.93 -11.65
N VAL A 232 7.55 -15.07 -11.85
CA VAL A 232 6.56 -15.34 -10.79
C VAL A 232 5.67 -16.50 -11.19
N PRO A 233 5.26 -17.36 -10.24
CA PRO A 233 4.30 -18.43 -10.52
C PRO A 233 2.99 -17.87 -11.09
N LYS A 234 2.34 -18.63 -11.96
CA LYS A 234 1.03 -18.20 -12.52
C LYS A 234 -0.04 -17.99 -11.45
N GLU A 235 0.10 -18.65 -10.31
CA GLU A 235 -0.76 -18.50 -9.12
C GLU A 235 -0.66 -17.11 -8.48
N ASN A 236 0.35 -16.31 -8.84
CA ASN A 236 0.48 -14.92 -8.41
C ASN A 236 -0.44 -13.97 -9.20
N LEU A 237 -1.17 -14.45 -10.21
CA LEU A 237 -2.22 -13.69 -10.87
C LEU A 237 -3.33 -13.35 -9.85
N LEU A 238 -3.63 -12.08 -9.68
CA LEU A 238 -4.68 -11.60 -8.77
C LEU A 238 -5.99 -11.41 -9.55
N GLY A 239 -7.00 -12.16 -9.20
CA GLY A 239 -8.27 -12.20 -9.92
C GLY A 239 -8.16 -13.00 -11.23
N MET A 240 -8.64 -12.43 -12.34
CA MET A 240 -8.65 -13.06 -13.65
C MET A 240 -7.76 -12.30 -14.64
N GLU A 241 -7.13 -13.02 -15.55
CA GLU A 241 -6.35 -12.43 -16.64
C GLU A 241 -7.22 -11.50 -17.52
N GLY A 242 -6.66 -10.37 -17.91
CA GLY A 242 -7.35 -9.36 -18.71
C GLY A 242 -8.33 -8.45 -17.93
N MET A 243 -8.55 -8.69 -16.64
CA MET A 243 -9.46 -7.89 -15.81
C MET A 243 -8.75 -6.76 -15.05
N GLY A 244 -7.43 -6.65 -15.18
CA GLY A 244 -6.62 -5.69 -14.39
C GLY A 244 -7.04 -4.25 -14.54
N PHE A 245 -7.52 -3.81 -15.71
CA PHE A 245 -8.03 -2.46 -15.91
C PHE A 245 -9.28 -2.17 -15.06
N ILE A 246 -10.25 -3.08 -15.11
CA ILE A 246 -11.50 -2.94 -14.31
C ILE A 246 -11.17 -3.00 -12.83
N LEU A 247 -10.34 -3.95 -12.41
CA LEU A 247 -9.94 -4.09 -11.03
C LEU A 247 -9.15 -2.88 -10.54
N SER A 248 -8.27 -2.31 -11.36
CA SER A 248 -7.44 -1.15 -10.99
C SER A 248 -8.25 0.14 -10.77
N LEU A 249 -9.45 0.24 -11.33
CA LEU A 249 -10.33 1.40 -11.19
C LEU A 249 -11.41 1.24 -10.10
N ILE A 250 -11.55 0.07 -9.49
CA ILE A 250 -12.66 -0.23 -8.56
C ILE A 250 -12.55 0.53 -7.24
N HIS A 251 -11.39 1.09 -6.92
CA HIS A 251 -11.19 1.88 -5.71
C HIS A 251 -11.49 3.39 -5.92
N ILE A 252 -11.79 3.80 -7.13
CA ILE A 252 -12.27 5.14 -7.51
C ILE A 252 -13.80 5.13 -7.49
#